data_5cbc11182b84b2c898ff3ff6c4a8f3dd
#
_entry.id   5cbc11182b84b2c898ff3ff6c4a8f3dd
#
_cell.length_a   1.000
_cell.length_b   1.000
_cell.length_c   1.000
_cell.angle_alpha   90.00
_cell.angle_beta   90.00
_cell.angle_gamma   90.00
#
_symmetry.space_group_name_H-M   'P 1'
#
loop_
_entity.id
_entity.type
_entity.pdbx_description
1 polymer ?
#
loop_
_entity_poly.entity_id
_entity_poly.type
_entity_poly.pdbx_seq_one_letter_code
_entity_poly.pdbx_strand_id
1 'polypeptide(L)'
;PDSPRGKTYQMTFQKLVLLVATTVTLITFAFGTPAFAQTQGKASYYGKSFHGRRTSDGSRYHRDSLTCAHRTLPFGTLLKVTNKANGKDVIVRVTDRGPFVKGRVVDLSFAAAKEIGMVSMGVAPVVVETVGRIETNDLKRGYYYRLPQIKYIDPATGKSYTADEWKKRGDKARIAHMAELKKKQQPRYRIMRNHLTATLTNKTAK
;
A
#
# COMPACT_ATOMS: atom_id res chain seq x y z
N PRO A 1 1.95 -71.32 -26.15
CA PRO A 1 2.56 -70.01 -26.10
C PRO A 1 1.56 -69.06 -25.45
N ASP A 2 1.78 -68.82 -24.14
CA ASP A 2 0.91 -68.00 -23.31
C ASP A 2 1.18 -66.52 -23.56
N SER A 3 0.16 -65.84 -24.03
CA SER A 3 0.13 -64.38 -24.12
C SER A 3 -0.02 -63.79 -22.72
N PRO A 4 0.80 -62.83 -22.29
CA PRO A 4 0.63 -62.22 -20.96
C PRO A 4 -0.60 -61.29 -21.01
N ARG A 5 -1.70 -61.73 -20.37
CA ARG A 5 -2.91 -60.91 -20.16
C ARG A 5 -2.54 -59.66 -19.36
N GLY A 6 -2.73 -58.49 -19.97
CA GLY A 6 -2.53 -57.20 -19.37
C GLY A 6 -3.32 -57.05 -18.07
N LYS A 7 -2.61 -56.78 -16.98
CA LYS A 7 -3.19 -56.43 -15.68
C LYS A 7 -3.78 -55.01 -15.81
N THR A 8 -5.08 -54.96 -16.07
CA THR A 8 -5.83 -53.69 -15.96
C THR A 8 -5.87 -53.28 -14.50
N TYR A 9 -5.12 -52.21 -14.16
CA TYR A 9 -5.17 -51.64 -12.81
C TYR A 9 -6.52 -50.95 -12.64
N GLN A 10 -7.47 -51.65 -12.05
CA GLN A 10 -8.69 -51.06 -11.53
C GLN A 10 -8.32 -50.23 -10.29
N MET A 11 -8.12 -48.90 -10.49
CA MET A 11 -8.03 -47.98 -9.36
C MET A 11 -9.38 -47.93 -8.67
N THR A 12 -9.44 -48.37 -7.40
CA THR A 12 -10.66 -48.22 -6.60
C THR A 12 -10.98 -46.72 -6.43
N PHE A 13 -12.26 -46.36 -6.44
CA PHE A 13 -12.77 -44.99 -6.29
C PHE A 13 -12.10 -44.28 -5.11
N GLN A 14 -11.86 -44.96 -4.01
CA GLN A 14 -11.15 -44.44 -2.83
C GLN A 14 -9.70 -44.02 -3.14
N LYS A 15 -8.95 -44.79 -3.93
CA LYS A 15 -7.58 -44.43 -4.34
C LYS A 15 -7.56 -43.22 -5.28
N LEU A 16 -8.57 -43.09 -6.15
CA LEU A 16 -8.72 -41.95 -7.03
C LEU A 16 -9.02 -40.65 -6.23
N VAL A 17 -9.94 -40.73 -5.26
CA VAL A 17 -10.28 -39.63 -4.36
C VAL A 17 -9.07 -39.19 -3.53
N LEU A 18 -8.29 -40.13 -3.01
CA LEU A 18 -7.08 -39.85 -2.25
C LEU A 18 -6.00 -39.16 -3.12
N LEU A 19 -5.81 -39.63 -4.36
CA LEU A 19 -4.87 -39.06 -5.30
C LEU A 19 -5.27 -37.64 -5.69
N VAL A 20 -6.55 -37.36 -5.94
CA VAL A 20 -7.07 -36.04 -6.25
C VAL A 20 -6.96 -35.09 -5.04
N ALA A 21 -7.28 -35.58 -3.84
CA ALA A 21 -7.13 -34.79 -2.61
C ALA A 21 -5.67 -34.42 -2.32
N THR A 22 -4.72 -35.32 -2.54
CA THR A 22 -3.29 -35.03 -2.35
C THR A 22 -2.75 -34.06 -3.41
N THR A 23 -3.20 -34.17 -4.66
CA THR A 23 -2.79 -33.23 -5.73
C THR A 23 -3.37 -31.83 -5.51
N VAL A 24 -4.62 -31.71 -5.07
CA VAL A 24 -5.24 -30.43 -4.75
C VAL A 24 -4.53 -29.75 -3.56
N THR A 25 -4.18 -30.50 -2.50
CA THR A 25 -3.42 -29.94 -1.37
C THR A 25 -1.99 -29.53 -1.76
N LEU A 26 -1.31 -30.24 -2.65
CA LEU A 26 0.01 -29.83 -3.14
C LEU A 26 -0.06 -28.55 -4.00
N ILE A 27 -1.10 -28.40 -4.83
CA ILE A 27 -1.29 -27.23 -5.68
C ILE A 27 -1.60 -25.98 -4.84
N THR A 28 -2.40 -26.10 -3.77
CA THR A 28 -2.68 -24.97 -2.87
C THR A 28 -1.45 -24.51 -2.08
N PHE A 29 -0.49 -25.41 -1.82
CA PHE A 29 0.78 -25.06 -1.16
C PHE A 29 1.79 -24.39 -2.10
N ALA A 30 1.71 -24.65 -3.41
CA ALA A 30 2.61 -24.07 -4.42
C ALA A 30 2.26 -22.63 -4.82
N PHE A 31 0.99 -22.22 -4.67
CA PHE A 31 0.56 -20.82 -4.84
C PHE A 31 0.55 -20.11 -3.49
N GLY A 32 1.72 -19.98 -2.87
CA GLY A 32 1.91 -19.10 -1.73
C GLY A 32 1.37 -17.71 -2.08
N THR A 33 0.36 -17.22 -1.35
CA THR A 33 -0.08 -15.82 -1.45
C THR A 33 1.16 -14.95 -1.36
N PRO A 34 1.35 -13.95 -2.22
CA PRO A 34 2.47 -13.04 -2.09
C PRO A 34 2.39 -12.41 -0.70
N ALA A 35 3.24 -12.87 0.20
CA ALA A 35 3.39 -12.27 1.51
C ALA A 35 3.96 -10.88 1.26
N PHE A 36 3.11 -9.84 1.27
CA PHE A 36 3.59 -8.47 1.32
C PHE A 36 4.54 -8.39 2.51
N ALA A 37 5.80 -8.08 2.23
CA ALA A 37 6.84 -8.03 3.26
C ALA A 37 6.43 -6.98 4.30
N GLN A 38 5.90 -7.48 5.40
CA GLN A 38 5.47 -6.67 6.53
C GLN A 38 6.65 -6.53 7.49
N THR A 39 7.06 -5.29 7.75
CA THR A 39 8.16 -5.01 8.67
C THR A 39 7.59 -4.33 9.92
N GLN A 40 7.98 -4.84 11.10
CA GLN A 40 7.63 -4.22 12.38
C GLN A 40 8.84 -3.50 12.97
N GLY A 41 8.59 -2.37 13.64
CA GLY A 41 9.63 -1.58 14.29
C GLY A 41 9.08 -0.29 14.85
N LYS A 42 9.98 0.68 15.06
CA LYS A 42 9.61 2.02 15.54
C LYS A 42 9.64 3.02 14.38
N ALA A 43 8.69 3.94 14.35
CA ALA A 43 8.73 5.14 13.51
C ALA A 43 9.12 6.35 14.35
N SER A 44 9.84 7.29 13.76
CA SER A 44 9.97 8.68 14.24
C SER A 44 9.51 9.63 13.15
N TYR A 45 9.65 10.95 13.33
CA TYR A 45 9.34 11.93 12.32
C TYR A 45 10.32 13.09 12.32
N TYR A 46 10.41 13.77 11.17
CA TYR A 46 11.31 14.91 10.98
C TYR A 46 10.92 16.13 11.81
N GLY A 47 11.89 16.72 12.47
CA GLY A 47 11.74 17.99 13.17
C GLY A 47 11.51 19.18 12.23
N LYS A 48 11.10 20.34 12.79
CA LYS A 48 10.81 21.57 12.03
C LYS A 48 11.99 22.06 11.17
N SER A 49 13.21 21.88 11.63
CA SER A 49 14.45 22.34 10.99
C SER A 49 14.79 21.63 9.67
N PHE A 50 14.11 20.53 9.37
CA PHE A 50 14.32 19.79 8.12
C PHE A 50 13.49 20.33 6.93
N HIS A 51 12.51 21.20 7.18
CA HIS A 51 11.70 21.78 6.13
C HIS A 51 12.56 22.52 5.09
N GLY A 52 12.36 22.19 3.80
CA GLY A 52 13.12 22.76 2.69
C GLY A 52 14.47 22.08 2.41
N ARG A 53 14.99 21.21 3.29
CA ARG A 53 16.25 20.50 3.05
C ARG A 53 16.10 19.49 1.91
N ARG A 54 17.18 19.23 1.20
CA ARG A 54 17.22 18.18 0.16
C ARG A 54 17.07 16.80 0.77
N THR A 55 16.25 15.99 0.14
CA THR A 55 16.11 14.54 0.40
C THR A 55 17.01 13.75 -0.54
N SER A 56 17.26 12.48 -0.21
CA SER A 56 18.17 11.61 -0.98
C SER A 56 17.67 11.31 -2.40
N ASP A 57 16.38 11.46 -2.69
CA ASP A 57 15.82 11.37 -4.05
C ASP A 57 16.03 12.65 -4.89
N GLY A 58 16.70 13.68 -4.31
CA GLY A 58 16.94 14.97 -4.93
C GLY A 58 15.83 15.99 -4.78
N SER A 59 14.67 15.62 -4.24
CA SER A 59 13.58 16.55 -3.94
C SER A 59 13.86 17.37 -2.66
N ARG A 60 12.93 18.24 -2.27
CA ARG A 60 12.98 18.96 -0.99
C ARG A 60 11.96 18.39 -0.02
N TYR A 61 12.38 18.17 1.21
CA TYR A 61 11.49 17.76 2.27
C TYR A 61 10.45 18.85 2.56
N HIS A 62 9.20 18.48 2.56
CA HIS A 62 8.11 19.35 2.98
C HIS A 62 7.33 18.71 4.13
N ARG A 63 7.21 19.43 5.23
CA ARG A 63 6.62 18.90 6.47
C ARG A 63 5.15 18.45 6.32
N ASP A 64 4.42 19.06 5.39
CA ASP A 64 3.00 18.79 5.16
C ASP A 64 2.76 17.77 4.02
N SER A 65 3.83 17.14 3.49
CA SER A 65 3.74 16.02 2.56
C SER A 65 3.55 14.70 3.27
N LEU A 66 2.98 13.72 2.58
CA LEU A 66 2.96 12.33 3.04
C LEU A 66 4.17 11.58 2.47
N THR A 67 5.34 11.82 3.09
CA THR A 67 6.63 11.22 2.69
C THR A 67 7.34 10.60 3.88
N CYS A 68 8.31 9.75 3.57
CA CYS A 68 9.12 9.12 4.60
C CYS A 68 10.56 8.84 4.13
N ALA A 69 11.45 8.57 5.09
CA ALA A 69 12.73 7.91 4.85
C ALA A 69 12.62 6.41 5.12
N HIS A 70 13.26 5.62 4.27
CA HIS A 70 13.48 4.19 4.45
C HIS A 70 14.89 3.80 4.03
N ARG A 71 15.51 2.81 4.74
CA ARG A 71 16.93 2.47 4.54
C ARG A 71 17.23 1.98 3.13
N THR A 72 16.45 1.04 2.64
CA THR A 72 16.79 0.23 1.46
C THR A 72 15.75 0.25 0.35
N LEU A 73 14.46 0.47 0.69
CA LEU A 73 13.40 0.45 -0.32
C LEU A 73 13.63 1.52 -1.39
N PRO A 74 13.36 1.22 -2.66
CA PRO A 74 13.53 2.17 -3.76
C PRO A 74 12.75 3.48 -3.52
N PHE A 75 13.29 4.61 -4.01
CA PHE A 75 12.53 5.86 -4.01
C PHE A 75 11.26 5.72 -4.83
N GLY A 76 10.18 6.38 -4.39
CA GLY A 76 8.87 6.25 -4.99
C GLY A 76 8.03 5.08 -4.44
N THR A 77 8.61 4.18 -3.66
CA THR A 77 7.83 3.11 -2.99
C THR A 77 6.77 3.71 -2.09
N LEU A 78 5.55 3.19 -2.17
CA LEU A 78 4.45 3.54 -1.29
C LEU A 78 4.38 2.56 -0.13
N LEU A 79 4.40 3.09 1.07
CA LEU A 79 4.32 2.34 2.32
C LEU A 79 3.05 2.70 3.06
N LYS A 80 2.28 1.70 3.45
CA LYS A 80 1.25 1.83 4.48
C LYS A 80 1.92 1.67 5.84
N VAL A 81 1.82 2.69 6.67
CA VAL A 81 2.39 2.71 8.01
C VAL A 81 1.25 2.76 9.02
N THR A 82 1.12 1.70 9.82
CA THR A 82 0.08 1.56 10.82
C THR A 82 0.68 1.72 12.22
N ASN A 83 0.16 2.65 13.00
CA ASN A 83 0.52 2.83 14.40
C ASN A 83 -0.15 1.73 15.26
N LYS A 84 0.65 0.87 15.88
CA LYS A 84 0.15 -0.25 16.69
C LYS A 84 -0.58 0.19 17.96
N ALA A 85 -0.30 1.39 18.47
CA ALA A 85 -0.92 1.88 19.70
C ALA A 85 -2.38 2.31 19.52
N ASN A 86 -2.79 2.73 18.31
CA ASN A 86 -4.13 3.27 18.07
C ASN A 86 -4.79 2.78 16.78
N GLY A 87 -4.14 1.90 16.02
CA GLY A 87 -4.64 1.33 14.77
C GLY A 87 -4.73 2.30 13.59
N LYS A 88 -4.36 3.58 13.75
CA LYS A 88 -4.38 4.55 12.66
C LYS A 88 -3.28 4.26 11.65
N ASP A 89 -3.58 4.46 10.36
CA ASP A 89 -2.64 4.23 9.28
C ASP A 89 -2.54 5.44 8.33
N VAL A 90 -1.44 5.48 7.57
CA VAL A 90 -1.20 6.46 6.52
C VAL A 90 -0.39 5.83 5.40
N ILE A 91 -0.64 6.23 4.16
CA ILE A 91 0.19 5.87 3.03
C ILE A 91 1.20 7.00 2.77
N VAL A 92 2.49 6.64 2.76
CA VAL A 92 3.60 7.57 2.56
C VAL A 92 4.50 7.12 1.43
N ARG A 93 5.17 8.06 0.76
CA ARG A 93 6.14 7.80 -0.30
C ARG A 93 7.56 7.87 0.25
N VAL A 94 8.39 6.90 -0.12
CA VAL A 94 9.83 6.92 0.19
C VAL A 94 10.54 7.95 -0.69
N THR A 95 11.10 8.99 -0.05
CA THR A 95 11.85 10.07 -0.71
C THR A 95 13.25 10.24 -0.15
N ASP A 96 13.52 9.63 1.02
CA ASP A 96 14.79 9.84 1.71
C ASP A 96 15.38 8.54 2.24
N ARG A 97 16.66 8.60 2.68
CA ARG A 97 17.38 7.50 3.31
C ARG A 97 17.44 7.66 4.82
N GLY A 98 17.31 6.56 5.52
CA GLY A 98 17.22 6.45 6.97
C GLY A 98 16.00 5.62 7.37
N PRO A 99 15.70 5.53 8.66
CA PRO A 99 16.52 5.93 9.81
C PRO A 99 17.78 5.08 9.99
N PHE A 100 18.85 5.70 10.46
CA PHE A 100 20.11 4.99 10.79
C PHE A 100 20.21 4.60 12.28
N VAL A 101 19.18 4.93 13.05
CA VAL A 101 19.08 4.58 14.47
C VAL A 101 18.54 3.16 14.61
N LYS A 102 19.17 2.35 15.48
CA LYS A 102 18.78 0.95 15.74
C LYS A 102 17.32 0.87 16.22
N GLY A 103 16.55 -0.07 15.66
CA GLY A 103 15.15 -0.32 16.04
C GLY A 103 14.13 0.59 15.36
N ARG A 104 14.55 1.67 14.68
CA ARG A 104 13.66 2.46 13.82
C ARG A 104 13.68 1.88 12.40
N VAL A 105 12.51 1.83 11.77
CA VAL A 105 12.31 1.29 10.40
C VAL A 105 11.90 2.36 9.41
N VAL A 106 11.28 3.45 9.87
CA VAL A 106 10.81 4.55 9.03
C VAL A 106 10.86 5.87 9.78
N ASP A 107 11.24 6.96 9.10
CA ASP A 107 11.09 8.33 9.60
C ASP A 107 10.04 9.04 8.74
N LEU A 108 8.96 9.50 9.38
CA LEU A 108 7.80 10.08 8.73
C LEU A 108 7.93 11.60 8.56
N SER A 109 7.24 12.17 7.59
CA SER A 109 6.96 13.59 7.60
C SER A 109 6.08 13.97 8.78
N PHE A 110 6.05 15.26 9.13
CA PHE A 110 5.20 15.75 10.23
C PHE A 110 3.71 15.49 9.96
N ALA A 111 3.26 15.72 8.72
CA ALA A 111 1.87 15.45 8.34
C ALA A 111 1.51 13.96 8.50
N ALA A 112 2.39 13.06 8.04
CA ALA A 112 2.17 11.62 8.20
C ALA A 112 2.14 11.21 9.68
N ALA A 113 3.04 11.73 10.51
CA ALA A 113 3.05 11.48 11.94
C ALA A 113 1.78 11.98 12.65
N LYS A 114 1.23 13.11 12.19
CA LYS A 114 -0.05 13.66 12.67
C LYS A 114 -1.22 12.77 12.30
N GLU A 115 -1.27 12.26 11.07
CA GLU A 115 -2.33 11.36 10.59
C GLU A 115 -2.43 10.10 11.46
N ILE A 116 -1.30 9.48 11.80
CA ILE A 116 -1.29 8.29 12.65
C ILE A 116 -1.24 8.60 14.17
N GLY A 117 -1.40 9.87 14.54
CA GLY A 117 -1.53 10.29 15.94
C GLY A 117 -0.29 10.04 16.81
N MET A 118 0.93 10.13 16.24
CA MET A 118 2.16 9.84 17.00
C MET A 118 2.97 11.09 17.41
N VAL A 119 2.50 12.30 17.06
CA VAL A 119 3.28 13.55 17.29
C VAL A 119 3.64 13.76 18.73
N SER A 120 2.73 13.51 19.68
CA SER A 120 2.96 13.68 21.12
C SER A 120 3.98 12.69 21.69
N MET A 121 4.05 11.48 21.08
CA MET A 121 4.97 10.43 21.53
C MET A 121 6.39 10.58 20.95
N GLY A 122 6.53 11.31 19.83
CA GLY A 122 7.80 11.42 19.11
C GLY A 122 8.24 10.15 18.39
N VAL A 123 8.11 8.99 19.03
CA VAL A 123 8.44 7.65 18.51
C VAL A 123 7.29 6.70 18.83
N ALA A 124 6.84 5.94 17.84
CA ALA A 124 5.73 5.00 18.00
C ALA A 124 6.06 3.61 17.42
N PRO A 125 5.51 2.52 17.98
CA PRO A 125 5.60 1.20 17.40
C PRO A 125 4.68 1.15 16.15
N VAL A 126 5.24 0.69 15.01
CA VAL A 126 4.51 0.63 13.74
C VAL A 126 4.67 -0.69 13.04
N VAL A 127 3.71 -0.96 12.17
CA VAL A 127 3.78 -1.96 11.11
C VAL A 127 3.89 -1.23 9.78
N VAL A 128 4.82 -1.65 8.94
CA VAL A 128 5.08 -1.06 7.62
C VAL A 128 4.85 -2.11 6.54
N GLU A 129 4.01 -1.81 5.58
CA GLU A 129 3.65 -2.68 4.45
C GLU A 129 3.92 -1.95 3.14
N THR A 130 4.53 -2.63 2.17
CA THR A 130 4.67 -2.07 0.82
C THR A 130 3.35 -2.24 0.07
N VAL A 131 2.75 -1.13 -0.38
CA VAL A 131 1.46 -1.15 -1.10
C VAL A 131 1.57 -0.80 -2.57
N GLY A 132 2.75 -0.38 -3.02
CA GLY A 132 2.99 -0.05 -4.44
C GLY A 132 4.27 0.74 -4.64
N ARG A 133 4.50 1.16 -5.89
CA ARG A 133 5.63 2.03 -6.27
C ARG A 133 5.18 2.99 -7.36
N ILE A 134 5.70 4.19 -7.32
CA ILE A 134 5.50 5.21 -8.34
C ILE A 134 6.80 5.36 -9.11
N GLU A 135 6.76 5.13 -10.41
CA GLU A 135 7.89 5.38 -11.28
C GLU A 135 8.12 6.89 -11.42
N THR A 136 9.39 7.30 -11.32
CA THR A 136 9.77 8.73 -11.44
C THR A 136 9.38 9.34 -12.78
N ASN A 137 9.26 8.53 -13.83
CA ASN A 137 8.81 8.94 -15.15
C ASN A 137 7.33 9.32 -15.17
N ASP A 138 6.51 8.71 -14.32
CA ASP A 138 5.08 9.02 -14.21
C ASP A 138 4.85 10.40 -13.59
N LEU A 139 5.75 10.83 -12.69
CA LEU A 139 5.73 12.17 -12.10
C LEU A 139 6.01 13.27 -13.15
N LYS A 140 6.91 13.00 -14.11
CA LYS A 140 7.24 13.93 -15.20
C LYS A 140 6.13 14.02 -16.25
N ARG A 141 5.27 13.00 -16.39
CA ARG A 141 4.15 12.93 -17.33
C ARG A 141 2.83 13.49 -16.78
N GLY A 142 2.81 14.02 -15.54
CA GLY A 142 1.59 14.51 -14.92
C GLY A 142 0.59 13.40 -14.56
N TYR A 143 1.04 12.15 -14.52
CA TYR A 143 0.23 11.06 -14.00
C TYR A 143 0.01 11.28 -12.51
N TYR A 144 -1.17 11.74 -12.18
CA TYR A 144 -1.63 11.78 -10.80
C TYR A 144 -1.61 10.37 -10.23
N TYR A 145 -1.14 10.24 -8.99
CA TYR A 145 -1.17 8.96 -8.27
C TYR A 145 -2.55 8.32 -8.40
N ARG A 146 -2.67 7.24 -9.16
CA ARG A 146 -3.75 6.32 -8.92
C ARG A 146 -3.43 5.69 -7.58
N LEU A 147 -4.02 6.24 -6.51
CA LEU A 147 -4.15 5.49 -5.28
C LEU A 147 -4.72 4.12 -5.67
N PRO A 148 -4.31 3.01 -5.01
CA PRO A 148 -4.90 1.71 -5.27
C PRO A 148 -6.41 1.93 -5.35
N GLN A 149 -7.02 1.59 -6.48
CA GLN A 149 -8.42 1.90 -6.73
C GLN A 149 -9.21 1.28 -5.61
N ILE A 150 -9.87 2.12 -4.81
CA ILE A 150 -10.72 1.63 -3.73
C ILE A 150 -11.79 0.80 -4.41
N LYS A 151 -11.74 -0.51 -4.19
CA LYS A 151 -12.76 -1.42 -4.66
C LYS A 151 -13.89 -1.42 -3.64
N TYR A 152 -15.07 -1.11 -4.09
CA TYR A 152 -16.30 -1.16 -3.30
C TYR A 152 -16.81 -2.58 -3.33
N ILE A 153 -16.96 -3.20 -2.17
CA ILE A 153 -17.54 -4.54 -2.06
C ILE A 153 -19.05 -4.37 -1.86
N ASP A 154 -19.82 -4.93 -2.76
CA ASP A 154 -21.27 -4.98 -2.63
C ASP A 154 -21.65 -5.96 -1.51
N PRO A 155 -22.24 -5.50 -0.41
CA PRO A 155 -22.54 -6.35 0.74
C PRO A 155 -23.59 -7.44 0.41
N ALA A 156 -24.40 -7.25 -0.62
CA ALA A 156 -25.40 -8.22 -1.03
C ALA A 156 -24.85 -9.34 -1.93
N THR A 157 -23.80 -9.05 -2.71
CA THR A 157 -23.28 -10.00 -3.71
C THR A 157 -21.80 -10.39 -3.46
N GLY A 158 -21.09 -9.72 -2.54
CA GLY A 158 -19.66 -9.89 -2.30
C GLY A 158 -18.75 -9.45 -3.46
N LYS A 159 -19.32 -8.93 -4.57
CA LYS A 159 -18.54 -8.50 -5.73
C LYS A 159 -17.86 -7.15 -5.49
N SER A 160 -16.64 -7.00 -5.98
CA SER A 160 -15.89 -5.75 -5.91
C SER A 160 -16.01 -4.95 -7.20
N TYR A 161 -16.18 -3.64 -7.06
CA TYR A 161 -16.38 -2.68 -8.16
C TYR A 161 -15.41 -1.51 -8.02
N THR A 162 -14.97 -0.95 -9.15
CA THR A 162 -14.31 0.35 -9.17
C THR A 162 -15.30 1.47 -8.85
N ALA A 163 -14.80 2.67 -8.51
CA ALA A 163 -15.64 3.84 -8.22
C ALA A 163 -16.60 4.17 -9.37
N ASP A 164 -16.13 4.05 -10.62
CA ASP A 164 -16.90 4.37 -11.80
C ASP A 164 -17.98 3.32 -12.10
N GLU A 165 -17.67 2.04 -11.92
CA GLU A 165 -18.63 0.95 -12.04
C GLU A 165 -19.72 1.04 -10.98
N TRP A 166 -19.34 1.37 -9.73
CA TRP A 166 -20.27 1.56 -8.62
C TRP A 166 -21.24 2.71 -8.89
N LYS A 167 -20.72 3.83 -9.39
CA LYS A 167 -21.52 5.01 -9.74
C LYS A 167 -22.56 4.71 -10.85
N LYS A 168 -22.21 3.89 -11.84
CA LYS A 168 -23.10 3.51 -12.96
C LYS A 168 -24.29 2.66 -12.55
N ARG A 169 -24.26 2.03 -11.37
CA ARG A 169 -25.34 1.15 -10.90
C ARG A 169 -26.62 1.86 -10.43
N GLY A 170 -26.64 3.19 -10.38
CA GLY A 170 -27.86 4.00 -10.18
C GLY A 170 -28.55 3.90 -8.83
N ASP A 171 -27.94 3.26 -7.83
CA ASP A 171 -28.52 3.05 -6.51
C ASP A 171 -28.23 4.24 -5.58
N LYS A 172 -29.26 4.96 -5.15
CA LYS A 172 -29.15 6.17 -4.29
C LYS A 172 -28.35 5.94 -3.01
N ALA A 173 -28.53 4.80 -2.33
CA ALA A 173 -27.81 4.48 -1.10
C ALA A 173 -26.31 4.28 -1.37
N ARG A 174 -25.96 3.68 -2.50
CA ARG A 174 -24.58 3.48 -2.94
C ARG A 174 -23.93 4.79 -3.33
N ILE A 175 -24.65 5.68 -4.00
CA ILE A 175 -24.18 7.03 -4.35
C ILE A 175 -23.91 7.85 -3.08
N ALA A 176 -24.79 7.78 -2.09
CA ALA A 176 -24.61 8.47 -0.80
C ALA A 176 -23.36 7.96 -0.05
N HIS A 177 -23.16 6.65 0.03
CA HIS A 177 -21.98 6.04 0.64
C HIS A 177 -20.68 6.45 -0.08
N MET A 178 -20.71 6.49 -1.42
CA MET A 178 -19.60 6.98 -2.25
C MET A 178 -19.27 8.44 -1.97
N ALA A 179 -20.28 9.29 -1.83
CA ALA A 179 -20.10 10.70 -1.52
C ALA A 179 -19.46 10.89 -0.15
N GLU A 180 -19.87 10.09 0.84
CA GLU A 180 -19.30 10.12 2.19
C GLU A 180 -17.83 9.67 2.20
N LEU A 181 -17.49 8.56 1.52
CA LEU A 181 -16.12 8.10 1.39
C LEU A 181 -15.24 9.11 0.65
N LYS A 182 -15.76 9.73 -0.42
CA LYS A 182 -15.07 10.79 -1.14
C LYS A 182 -14.84 12.02 -0.27
N LYS A 183 -15.81 12.38 0.58
CA LYS A 183 -15.67 13.47 1.57
C LYS A 183 -14.61 13.16 2.61
N LYS A 184 -14.53 11.93 3.10
CA LYS A 184 -13.48 11.45 4.01
C LYS A 184 -12.08 11.43 3.37
N GLN A 185 -11.99 11.26 2.06
CA GLN A 185 -10.73 11.22 1.31
C GLN A 185 -10.28 12.59 0.77
N GLN A 186 -11.21 13.52 0.54
CA GLN A 186 -10.89 14.85 0.00
C GLN A 186 -9.75 15.59 0.74
N PRO A 187 -9.65 15.56 2.07
CA PRO A 187 -8.54 16.21 2.76
C PRO A 187 -7.18 15.62 2.36
N ARG A 188 -7.09 14.30 2.21
CA ARG A 188 -5.86 13.60 1.80
C ARG A 188 -5.47 13.94 0.36
N TYR A 189 -6.44 13.99 -0.56
CA TYR A 189 -6.23 14.40 -1.96
C TYR A 189 -5.80 15.87 -2.08
N ARG A 190 -6.41 16.77 -1.30
CA ARG A 190 -6.10 18.20 -1.33
C ARG A 190 -4.67 18.47 -0.87
N ILE A 191 -4.21 17.78 0.16
CA ILE A 191 -2.84 17.88 0.66
C ILE A 191 -1.85 17.38 -0.40
N MET A 192 -2.09 16.21 -1.01
CA MET A 192 -1.23 15.68 -2.07
C MET A 192 -1.20 16.59 -3.32
N ARG A 193 -2.35 17.08 -3.78
CA ARG A 193 -2.45 17.96 -4.94
C ARG A 193 -1.73 19.28 -4.74
N ASN A 194 -1.92 19.93 -3.61
CA ASN A 194 -1.26 21.21 -3.30
C ASN A 194 0.27 21.05 -3.22
N HIS A 195 0.75 19.88 -2.85
CA HIS A 195 2.18 19.57 -2.85
C HIS A 195 2.76 19.39 -4.25
N LEU A 196 2.05 18.67 -5.13
CA LEU A 196 2.49 18.51 -6.53
C LEU A 196 2.58 19.85 -7.25
N THR A 197 1.58 20.74 -7.08
CA THR A 197 1.59 22.07 -7.67
C THR A 197 2.72 22.94 -7.13
N ALA A 198 2.96 22.95 -5.81
CA ALA A 198 4.06 23.70 -5.21
C ALA A 198 5.46 23.21 -5.67
N THR A 199 5.61 21.92 -5.91
CA THR A 199 6.87 21.33 -6.41
C THR A 199 7.11 21.66 -7.89
N LEU A 200 6.05 21.75 -8.68
CA LEU A 200 6.13 22.09 -10.11
C LEU A 200 6.39 23.60 -10.32
N THR A 201 5.72 24.50 -9.59
CA THR A 201 5.93 25.94 -9.70
C THR A 201 7.33 26.39 -9.26
N ASN A 202 7.92 25.74 -8.24
CA ASN A 202 9.31 26.02 -7.85
C ASN A 202 10.37 25.51 -8.83
N LYS A 203 10.00 24.69 -9.82
CA LYS A 203 10.92 24.13 -10.82
C LYS A 203 10.93 24.91 -12.14
N THR A 204 9.87 25.69 -12.41
CA THR A 204 9.75 26.60 -13.58
C THR A 204 10.24 28.01 -13.31
N ALA A 205 10.56 28.34 -12.06
CA ALA A 205 11.07 29.65 -11.63
C ALA A 205 12.61 29.70 -11.45
N LYS A 206 13.33 28.83 -12.17
CA LYS A 206 14.81 28.89 -12.28
C LYS A 206 15.22 28.78 -13.73
#